data_e2928be146d4fc8df17f2c8450032faf
#
_entry.id   e2928be146d4fc8df17f2c8450032faf
#
_cell.length_a   1.000
_cell.length_b   1.000
_cell.length_c   1.000
_cell.angle_alpha   90.00
_cell.angle_beta   90.00
_cell.angle_gamma   90.00
#
_symmetry.space_group_name_H-M   'P 1'
#
loop_
_entity.id
_entity.type
_entity.pdbx_description
1 polymer ?
#
loop_
_entity_poly.entity_id
_entity_poly.type
_entity_poly.pdbx_seq_one_letter_code
_entity_poly.pdbx_strand_id
1 'polypeptide(L)'
;MARLRTSALWALLVGTGLLGPATAGWSQDLVGCQLVGASLQCVPGITADPQQQIKIMRQEISNDILLEGAVQQQINGLQQLVLNGKAEAGQLLVATAQFDAAIAVPQANYHWYRLAPGQRSWVLIESAQGTTYVPAAIDIGQQVMVVAVVNQNGKVTRVSAAPIGPISAAASK
;
A
#
# COMPACT_ATOMS: atom_id res chain seq x y z
N MET A 1 77.66 6.45 -38.05
CA MET A 1 78.80 6.79 -37.18
C MET A 1 78.38 6.70 -35.75
N ALA A 2 79.13 5.88 -35.03
CA ALA A 2 79.51 5.92 -33.63
C ALA A 2 78.36 5.80 -32.61
N ARG A 3 78.23 4.66 -31.93
CA ARG A 3 78.92 4.21 -30.70
C ARG A 3 78.44 5.08 -29.48
N LEU A 4 78.18 4.61 -28.34
CA LEU A 4 78.63 3.57 -27.42
C LEU A 4 77.66 3.57 -26.21
N ARG A 5 77.30 2.38 -25.62
CA ARG A 5 77.76 1.88 -24.31
C ARG A 5 77.31 2.76 -23.16
N THR A 6 76.81 2.35 -22.01
CA THR A 6 77.04 1.20 -21.14
C THR A 6 76.18 1.35 -19.90
N SER A 7 75.85 0.27 -19.32
CA SER A 7 76.05 -0.19 -17.95
C SER A 7 74.87 -0.01 -16.99
N ALA A 8 74.23 -1.06 -16.72
CA ALA A 8 74.07 -1.81 -15.48
C ALA A 8 74.26 -0.99 -14.18
N LEU A 9 73.23 -1.00 -13.40
CA LEU A 9 73.38 -1.12 -11.94
C LEU A 9 72.11 -1.71 -11.34
N TRP A 10 72.28 -2.84 -10.72
CA TRP A 10 71.36 -3.52 -9.84
C TRP A 10 71.07 -2.66 -8.62
N ALA A 11 69.80 -2.57 -8.24
CA ALA A 11 69.42 -2.37 -6.87
C ALA A 11 68.20 -3.21 -6.54
N LEU A 12 68.43 -4.29 -5.89
CA LEU A 12 67.45 -5.05 -5.13
C LEU A 12 66.92 -4.16 -4.01
N LEU A 13 65.60 -3.94 -3.99
CA LEU A 13 64.92 -3.57 -2.78
C LEU A 13 63.67 -4.43 -2.65
N VAL A 14 63.84 -5.40 -1.81
CA VAL A 14 62.82 -6.21 -1.20
C VAL A 14 61.97 -5.27 -0.33
N GLY A 15 60.72 -5.07 -0.70
CA GLY A 15 59.76 -4.33 0.06
C GLY A 15 58.45 -5.07 0.00
N THR A 16 58.30 -6.04 0.82
CA THR A 16 57.06 -6.71 1.15
C THR A 16 56.00 -5.74 1.59
N GLY A 17 54.95 -5.64 0.85
CA GLY A 17 53.75 -4.92 1.20
C GLY A 17 52.56 -5.47 0.47
N LEU A 18 52.19 -6.69 0.77
CA LEU A 18 50.92 -7.26 0.38
C LEU A 18 49.80 -6.57 1.15
N LEU A 19 49.42 -5.38 0.73
CA LEU A 19 48.10 -4.84 1.01
C LEU A 19 47.18 -5.44 -0.06
N GLY A 20 46.62 -6.58 0.25
CA GLY A 20 45.51 -7.12 -0.52
C GLY A 20 44.37 -6.08 -0.55
N PRO A 21 43.65 -5.97 -1.68
CA PRO A 21 42.46 -5.14 -1.70
C PRO A 21 41.53 -5.64 -0.59
N ALA A 22 41.21 -4.77 0.33
CA ALA A 22 40.12 -5.00 1.25
C ALA A 22 38.90 -5.30 0.38
N THR A 23 38.51 -6.55 0.30
CA THR A 23 37.21 -6.92 -0.25
C THR A 23 36.21 -6.14 0.57
N ALA A 24 35.61 -5.12 -0.07
CA ALA A 24 34.44 -4.50 0.48
C ALA A 24 33.45 -5.63 0.75
N GLY A 25 33.36 -5.99 2.01
CA GLY A 25 32.35 -6.93 2.45
C GLY A 25 31.03 -6.34 2.02
N TRP A 26 30.31 -7.07 1.23
CA TRP A 26 28.92 -6.74 0.92
C TRP A 26 28.22 -6.75 2.26
N SER A 27 27.99 -5.56 2.79
CA SER A 27 27.09 -5.42 3.90
C SER A 27 25.73 -5.89 3.38
N GLN A 28 25.35 -7.06 3.82
CA GLN A 28 23.95 -7.47 3.66
C GLN A 28 23.16 -6.46 4.48
N ASP A 29 22.54 -5.51 3.78
CA ASP A 29 21.60 -4.60 4.41
C ASP A 29 20.48 -5.45 5.00
N LEU A 30 20.55 -5.63 6.31
CA LEU A 30 19.47 -6.21 7.08
C LEU A 30 18.31 -5.23 6.93
N VAL A 31 17.26 -5.66 6.23
CA VAL A 31 16.08 -4.83 5.98
C VAL A 31 15.60 -4.23 7.30
N GLY A 32 15.59 -2.90 7.37
CA GLY A 32 15.25 -2.15 8.59
C GLY A 32 16.39 -1.84 9.55
N CYS A 33 17.59 -2.38 9.31
CA CYS A 33 18.76 -2.07 10.12
C CYS A 33 19.94 -1.68 9.22
N GLN A 34 20.66 -0.64 9.57
CA GLN A 34 21.85 -0.15 8.87
C GLN A 34 23.06 -0.21 9.79
N LEU A 35 24.19 -0.69 9.28
CA LEU A 35 25.45 -0.65 10.00
C LEU A 35 26.08 0.75 9.88
N VAL A 36 26.17 1.46 10.99
CA VAL A 36 26.81 2.77 11.06
C VAL A 36 28.07 2.65 11.90
N GLY A 37 29.23 2.55 11.24
CA GLY A 37 30.49 2.24 11.91
C GLY A 37 30.48 0.79 12.45
N ALA A 38 30.68 0.63 13.77
CA ALA A 38 30.61 -0.66 14.46
C ALA A 38 29.27 -0.91 15.15
N SER A 39 28.28 -0.03 14.96
CA SER A 39 26.96 -0.12 15.60
C SER A 39 25.88 -0.39 14.60
N LEU A 40 25.00 -1.32 14.92
CA LEU A 40 23.79 -1.61 14.14
C LEU A 40 22.68 -0.64 14.55
N GLN A 41 22.28 0.24 13.64
CA GLN A 41 21.13 1.14 13.83
C GLN A 41 19.92 0.55 13.11
N CYS A 42 18.88 0.24 13.87
CA CYS A 42 17.63 -0.29 13.31
C CYS A 42 16.52 0.77 13.38
N VAL A 43 15.64 0.78 12.39
CA VAL A 43 14.42 1.60 12.43
C VAL A 43 13.53 1.05 13.55
N PRO A 44 13.06 1.90 14.49
CA PRO A 44 12.18 1.44 15.56
C PRO A 44 10.93 0.74 14.98
N GLY A 45 10.63 -0.43 15.48
CA GLY A 45 9.48 -1.23 15.06
C GLY A 45 9.73 -2.18 13.89
N ILE A 46 10.92 -2.13 13.25
CA ILE A 46 11.30 -3.09 12.22
C ILE A 46 12.32 -4.06 12.79
N THR A 47 12.05 -5.33 12.71
CA THR A 47 12.95 -6.38 13.17
C THR A 47 13.82 -6.90 12.02
N ALA A 48 15.01 -7.44 12.33
CA ALA A 48 15.87 -8.08 11.34
C ALA A 48 15.34 -9.44 10.86
N ASP A 49 14.31 -9.99 11.52
CA ASP A 49 13.69 -11.26 11.12
C ASP A 49 12.69 -11.03 9.96
N PRO A 50 12.94 -11.61 8.76
CA PRO A 50 12.08 -11.44 7.59
C PRO A 50 10.64 -11.91 7.83
N GLN A 51 10.44 -12.95 8.65
CA GLN A 51 9.09 -13.45 8.93
C GLN A 51 8.30 -12.48 9.80
N GLN A 52 8.95 -11.86 10.77
CA GLN A 52 8.33 -10.82 11.58
C GLN A 52 8.04 -9.57 10.75
N GLN A 53 8.92 -9.17 9.84
CA GLN A 53 8.69 -8.05 8.93
C GLN A 53 7.47 -8.30 8.04
N ILE A 54 7.36 -9.48 7.44
CA ILE A 54 6.20 -9.86 6.62
C ILE A 54 4.92 -9.79 7.46
N LYS A 55 4.97 -10.26 8.70
CA LYS A 55 3.81 -10.21 9.60
C LYS A 55 3.40 -8.78 9.94
N ILE A 56 4.37 -7.91 10.24
CA ILE A 56 4.13 -6.49 10.55
C ILE A 56 3.53 -5.79 9.33
N MET A 57 4.13 -5.95 8.15
CA MET A 57 3.63 -5.34 6.92
C MET A 57 2.22 -5.82 6.56
N ARG A 58 1.93 -7.11 6.72
CA ARG A 58 0.57 -7.64 6.53
C ARG A 58 -0.42 -7.05 7.52
N GLN A 59 0.01 -6.85 8.77
CA GLN A 59 -0.81 -6.22 9.80
C GLN A 59 -1.09 -4.75 9.45
N GLU A 60 -0.09 -4.00 8.99
CA GLU A 60 -0.24 -2.61 8.55
C GLU A 60 -1.18 -2.51 7.35
N ILE A 61 -0.99 -3.34 6.32
CA ILE A 61 -1.89 -3.39 5.17
C ILE A 61 -3.33 -3.71 5.61
N SER A 62 -3.50 -4.68 6.52
CA SER A 62 -4.81 -5.03 7.05
C SER A 62 -5.44 -3.87 7.84
N ASN A 63 -4.66 -3.17 8.65
CA ASN A 63 -5.12 -2.01 9.41
C ASN A 63 -5.49 -0.86 8.46
N ASP A 64 -4.70 -0.61 7.42
CA ASP A 64 -5.00 0.42 6.43
C ASP A 64 -6.30 0.14 5.68
N ILE A 65 -6.54 -1.11 5.30
CA ILE A 65 -7.79 -1.55 4.68
C ILE A 65 -8.98 -1.34 5.64
N LEU A 66 -8.82 -1.67 6.92
CA LEU A 66 -9.87 -1.47 7.94
C LEU A 66 -10.15 0.02 8.19
N LEU A 67 -9.12 0.85 8.15
CA LEU A 67 -9.23 2.29 8.36
C LEU A 67 -9.72 3.03 7.11
N GLU A 68 -9.57 2.44 5.91
CA GLU A 68 -9.95 3.08 4.65
C GLU A 68 -11.40 3.55 4.65
N GLY A 69 -12.31 2.75 5.20
CA GLY A 69 -13.72 3.10 5.34
C GLY A 69 -14.03 4.18 6.38
N ALA A 70 -13.12 4.42 7.32
CA ALA A 70 -13.30 5.41 8.39
C ALA A 70 -12.64 6.76 8.06
N VAL A 71 -11.70 6.79 7.11
CA VAL A 71 -10.95 8.00 6.76
C VAL A 71 -11.75 8.84 5.77
N GLN A 72 -12.16 10.03 6.20
CA GLN A 72 -12.76 11.03 5.33
C GLN A 72 -11.68 12.00 4.85
N GLN A 73 -11.43 12.02 3.55
CA GLN A 73 -10.49 12.92 2.88
C GLN A 73 -11.24 13.70 1.80
N GLN A 74 -10.61 14.72 1.26
CA GLN A 74 -11.17 15.46 0.13
C GLN A 74 -10.46 15.07 -1.15
N ILE A 75 -11.19 14.53 -2.11
CA ILE A 75 -10.76 14.36 -3.49
C ILE A 75 -11.04 15.67 -4.21
N ASN A 76 -10.02 16.24 -4.86
CA ASN A 76 -10.17 17.50 -5.56
C ASN A 76 -11.26 17.42 -6.64
N GLY A 77 -12.21 18.32 -6.56
CA GLY A 77 -13.36 18.38 -7.47
C GLY A 77 -14.50 17.41 -7.16
N LEU A 78 -14.34 16.47 -6.23
CA LEU A 78 -15.44 15.62 -5.80
C LEU A 78 -16.33 16.40 -4.83
N GLN A 79 -17.56 16.64 -5.25
CA GLN A 79 -18.57 17.30 -4.41
C GLN A 79 -19.32 16.31 -3.53
N GLN A 80 -19.66 15.15 -4.09
CA GLN A 80 -20.42 14.14 -3.38
C GLN A 80 -20.15 12.73 -3.93
N LEU A 81 -20.09 11.75 -3.03
CA LEU A 81 -20.15 10.32 -3.33
C LEU A 81 -21.41 9.76 -2.68
N VAL A 82 -22.32 9.26 -3.52
CA VAL A 82 -23.62 8.75 -3.07
C VAL A 82 -23.73 7.27 -3.41
N LEU A 83 -24.25 6.49 -2.45
CA LEU A 83 -24.60 5.10 -2.66
C LEU A 83 -26.12 5.01 -2.83
N ASN A 84 -26.56 4.55 -4.02
CA ASN A 84 -27.96 4.44 -4.40
C ASN A 84 -28.34 2.97 -4.55
N GLY A 85 -29.61 2.65 -4.31
CA GLY A 85 -30.19 1.33 -4.46
C GLY A 85 -31.00 0.91 -3.25
N LYS A 86 -31.59 -0.30 -3.31
CA LYS A 86 -32.30 -0.87 -2.16
C LYS A 86 -31.35 -1.68 -1.30
N ALA A 87 -31.44 -1.53 0.00
CA ALA A 87 -30.69 -2.34 0.97
C ALA A 87 -31.30 -3.75 1.07
N GLU A 88 -31.23 -4.51 -0.01
CA GLU A 88 -31.86 -5.85 -0.14
C GLU A 88 -30.89 -6.77 -0.89
N ALA A 89 -30.75 -8.01 -0.46
CA ALA A 89 -29.93 -9.01 -1.14
C ALA A 89 -30.44 -9.27 -2.57
N GLY A 90 -29.53 -9.31 -3.53
CA GLY A 90 -29.85 -9.46 -4.94
C GLY A 90 -30.24 -8.16 -5.68
N GLN A 91 -30.35 -7.02 -5.00
CA GLN A 91 -30.63 -5.73 -5.61
C GLN A 91 -29.33 -4.98 -5.92
N LEU A 92 -29.32 -4.28 -7.05
CA LEU A 92 -28.16 -3.53 -7.49
C LEU A 92 -27.96 -2.26 -6.63
N LEU A 93 -26.78 -2.12 -6.06
CA LEU A 93 -26.28 -0.89 -5.46
C LEU A 93 -25.37 -0.17 -6.46
N VAL A 94 -25.50 1.15 -6.57
CA VAL A 94 -24.74 1.98 -7.50
C VAL A 94 -24.08 3.13 -6.77
N ALA A 95 -22.76 3.22 -6.86
CA ALA A 95 -21.99 4.36 -6.41
C ALA A 95 -22.01 5.46 -7.48
N THR A 96 -22.44 6.66 -7.13
CA THR A 96 -22.44 7.83 -7.99
C THR A 96 -21.55 8.90 -7.40
N ALA A 97 -20.48 9.25 -8.12
CA ALA A 97 -19.60 10.37 -7.78
C ALA A 97 -19.99 11.60 -8.59
N GLN A 98 -20.24 12.72 -7.92
CA GLN A 98 -20.51 14.01 -8.54
C GLN A 98 -19.25 14.87 -8.47
N PHE A 99 -18.75 15.26 -9.64
CA PHE A 99 -17.58 16.12 -9.75
C PHE A 99 -17.96 17.52 -10.22
N ASP A 100 -17.14 18.50 -9.88
CA ASP A 100 -17.24 19.84 -10.44
C ASP A 100 -16.96 19.78 -11.94
N ALA A 101 -17.85 20.36 -12.76
CA ALA A 101 -17.74 20.35 -14.20
C ALA A 101 -16.48 21.08 -14.74
N ALA A 102 -15.86 21.95 -13.92
CA ALA A 102 -14.65 22.68 -14.27
C ALA A 102 -13.36 21.84 -14.09
N ILE A 103 -13.43 20.66 -13.50
CA ILE A 103 -12.27 19.84 -13.17
C ILE A 103 -12.30 18.54 -13.96
N ALA A 104 -11.14 18.16 -14.53
CA ALA A 104 -11.01 16.85 -15.15
C ALA A 104 -11.25 15.75 -14.10
N VAL A 105 -12.24 14.89 -14.34
CA VAL A 105 -12.60 13.81 -13.43
C VAL A 105 -11.43 12.83 -13.33
N PRO A 106 -10.83 12.68 -12.15
CA PRO A 106 -9.76 11.72 -11.97
C PRO A 106 -10.28 10.29 -12.07
N GLN A 107 -9.43 9.37 -12.53
CA GLN A 107 -9.78 7.97 -12.51
C GLN A 107 -9.85 7.50 -11.04
N ALA A 108 -11.03 7.07 -10.61
CA ALA A 108 -11.27 6.55 -9.28
C ALA A 108 -11.41 5.03 -9.31
N ASN A 109 -10.81 4.37 -8.32
CA ASN A 109 -11.12 2.99 -8.00
C ASN A 109 -12.19 2.98 -6.91
N TYR A 110 -13.00 1.93 -6.87
CA TYR A 110 -14.08 1.80 -5.89
C TYR A 110 -13.86 0.54 -5.08
N HIS A 111 -13.81 0.69 -3.76
CA HIS A 111 -13.69 -0.41 -2.81
C HIS A 111 -14.98 -0.52 -2.02
N TRP A 112 -15.52 -1.73 -1.94
CA TRP A 112 -16.75 -2.01 -1.22
C TRP A 112 -16.46 -2.69 0.10
N TYR A 113 -17.17 -2.28 1.12
CA TYR A 113 -17.00 -2.78 2.48
C TYR A 113 -18.32 -3.19 3.08
N ARG A 114 -18.26 -4.18 3.99
CA ARG A 114 -19.39 -4.58 4.82
C ARG A 114 -19.06 -4.42 6.30
N LEU A 115 -20.07 -4.12 7.10
CA LEU A 115 -19.97 -4.02 8.56
C LEU A 115 -21.04 -4.89 9.19
N ALA A 116 -20.61 -5.91 9.95
CA ALA A 116 -21.52 -6.76 10.68
C ALA A 116 -22.10 -6.06 11.91
N PRO A 117 -23.32 -6.41 12.36
CA PRO A 117 -23.94 -5.85 13.54
C PRO A 117 -23.03 -5.97 14.77
N GLY A 118 -22.89 -4.90 15.53
CA GLY A 118 -22.05 -4.85 16.73
C GLY A 118 -20.54 -4.81 16.49
N GLN A 119 -20.09 -4.90 15.23
CA GLN A 119 -18.68 -4.74 14.89
C GLN A 119 -18.35 -3.26 14.67
N ARG A 120 -17.06 -2.92 14.87
CA ARG A 120 -16.54 -1.56 14.65
C ARG A 120 -15.64 -1.48 13.41
N SER A 121 -15.27 -2.62 12.84
CA SER A 121 -14.32 -2.73 11.74
C SER A 121 -15.04 -3.11 10.46
N TRP A 122 -14.85 -2.33 9.41
CA TRP A 122 -15.30 -2.61 8.08
C TRP A 122 -14.46 -3.72 7.44
N VAL A 123 -15.08 -4.62 6.71
CA VAL A 123 -14.43 -5.73 6.01
C VAL A 123 -14.53 -5.51 4.51
N LEU A 124 -13.39 -5.49 3.82
CA LEU A 124 -13.32 -5.35 2.37
C LEU A 124 -14.04 -6.51 1.67
N ILE A 125 -14.83 -6.19 0.67
CA ILE A 125 -15.47 -7.15 -0.23
C ILE A 125 -14.59 -7.29 -1.47
N GLU A 126 -13.63 -8.20 -1.44
CA GLU A 126 -12.61 -8.35 -2.47
C GLU A 126 -13.18 -8.64 -3.87
N SER A 127 -14.34 -9.30 -3.93
CA SER A 127 -15.04 -9.61 -5.19
C SER A 127 -15.77 -8.43 -5.80
N ALA A 128 -15.92 -7.31 -5.06
CA ALA A 128 -16.67 -6.13 -5.50
C ALA A 128 -15.72 -5.06 -6.01
N GLN A 129 -15.78 -4.78 -7.31
CA GLN A 129 -14.96 -3.76 -7.96
C GLN A 129 -15.84 -2.86 -8.84
N GLY A 130 -15.40 -1.61 -9.00
CA GLY A 130 -16.12 -0.63 -9.80
C GLY A 130 -17.28 0.04 -9.06
N THR A 131 -18.16 0.70 -9.82
CA THR A 131 -19.22 1.56 -9.28
C THR A 131 -20.47 0.80 -8.87
N THR A 132 -20.53 -0.52 -9.02
CA THR A 132 -21.73 -1.31 -8.75
C THR A 132 -21.42 -2.51 -7.85
N TYR A 133 -22.38 -2.86 -7.01
CA TYR A 133 -22.34 -4.03 -6.17
C TYR A 133 -23.73 -4.64 -6.00
N VAL A 134 -23.83 -5.96 -5.99
CA VAL A 134 -25.05 -6.69 -5.66
C VAL A 134 -24.82 -7.45 -4.35
N PRO A 135 -25.47 -7.02 -3.24
CA PRO A 135 -25.35 -7.72 -1.97
C PRO A 135 -25.78 -9.17 -2.07
N ALA A 136 -24.99 -10.05 -1.51
CA ALA A 136 -25.24 -11.48 -1.46
C ALA A 136 -25.92 -11.90 -0.14
N ALA A 137 -26.24 -13.17 0.01
CA ALA A 137 -26.83 -13.71 1.24
C ALA A 137 -25.95 -13.47 2.48
N ILE A 138 -24.62 -13.43 2.31
CA ILE A 138 -23.67 -13.15 3.39
C ILE A 138 -23.80 -11.72 3.93
N ASP A 139 -24.34 -10.78 3.16
CA ASP A 139 -24.49 -9.38 3.54
C ASP A 139 -25.78 -9.09 4.32
N ILE A 140 -26.68 -10.06 4.41
CA ILE A 140 -27.95 -9.89 5.13
C ILE A 140 -27.68 -9.53 6.58
N GLY A 141 -28.34 -8.47 7.06
CA GLY A 141 -28.17 -7.91 8.40
C GLY A 141 -26.95 -6.97 8.53
N GLN A 142 -26.08 -6.88 7.52
CA GLN A 142 -24.89 -6.02 7.53
C GLN A 142 -25.18 -4.66 6.87
N GLN A 143 -24.32 -3.69 7.16
CA GLN A 143 -24.25 -2.44 6.40
C GLN A 143 -23.23 -2.58 5.27
N VAL A 144 -23.47 -1.91 4.16
CA VAL A 144 -22.57 -1.85 3.02
C VAL A 144 -22.19 -0.40 2.74
N MET A 145 -20.93 -0.18 2.42
CA MET A 145 -20.37 1.12 2.11
C MET A 145 -19.43 1.00 0.91
N VAL A 146 -19.32 2.08 0.14
CA VAL A 146 -18.34 2.23 -0.93
C VAL A 146 -17.37 3.36 -0.62
N VAL A 147 -16.10 3.15 -0.96
CA VAL A 147 -15.02 4.14 -0.87
C VAL A 147 -14.48 4.39 -2.27
N ALA A 148 -14.46 5.64 -2.70
CA ALA A 148 -13.74 6.07 -3.89
C ALA A 148 -12.28 6.36 -3.52
N VAL A 149 -11.36 5.80 -4.27
CA VAL A 149 -9.92 5.93 -4.09
C VAL A 149 -9.33 6.53 -5.35
N VAL A 150 -8.66 7.66 -5.21
CA VAL A 150 -8.01 8.38 -6.31
C VAL A 150 -6.52 8.48 -6.02
N ASN A 151 -5.70 8.15 -7.00
CA ASN A 151 -4.26 8.39 -6.96
C ASN A 151 -3.91 9.52 -7.90
N GLN A 152 -3.49 10.64 -7.35
CA GLN A 152 -3.03 11.82 -8.10
C GLN A 152 -1.59 12.12 -7.70
N ASN A 153 -0.68 12.01 -8.66
CA ASN A 153 0.75 12.32 -8.47
C ASN A 153 1.40 11.57 -7.28
N GLY A 154 1.03 10.30 -7.09
CA GLY A 154 1.52 9.47 -5.98
C GLY A 154 0.82 9.70 -4.64
N LYS A 155 -0.08 10.67 -4.56
CA LYS A 155 -0.92 10.89 -3.38
C LYS A 155 -2.23 10.14 -3.52
N VAL A 156 -2.47 9.19 -2.63
CA VAL A 156 -3.73 8.44 -2.56
C VAL A 156 -4.70 9.17 -1.64
N THR A 157 -5.89 9.46 -2.16
CA THR A 157 -6.97 10.14 -1.43
C THR A 157 -8.22 9.29 -1.47
N ARG A 158 -8.96 9.22 -0.36
CA ARG A 158 -10.12 8.34 -0.15
C ARG A 158 -11.31 9.13 0.35
N VAL A 159 -12.49 8.82 -0.20
CA VAL A 159 -13.77 9.37 0.28
C VAL A 159 -14.79 8.24 0.35
N SER A 160 -15.46 8.08 1.48
CA SER A 160 -16.53 7.11 1.64
C SER A 160 -17.91 7.72 1.42
N ALA A 161 -18.82 6.95 0.85
CA ALA A 161 -20.24 7.27 0.84
C ALA A 161 -20.86 6.96 2.21
N ALA A 162 -22.01 7.53 2.48
CA ALA A 162 -22.83 7.10 3.62
C ALA A 162 -23.20 5.62 3.46
N PRO A 163 -23.07 4.80 4.51
CA PRO A 163 -23.43 3.39 4.44
C PRO A 163 -24.93 3.19 4.17
N ILE A 164 -25.26 2.10 3.48
CA ILE A 164 -26.63 1.64 3.29
C ILE A 164 -26.85 0.32 4.05
N GLY A 165 -28.03 0.13 4.62
CA GLY A 165 -28.37 -1.08 5.35
C GLY A 165 -29.08 -0.81 6.67
N PRO A 166 -29.39 -1.87 7.45
CA PRO A 166 -28.98 -3.26 7.21
C PRO A 166 -29.60 -3.86 5.94
N ILE A 167 -28.81 -4.71 5.25
CA ILE A 167 -29.28 -5.39 4.06
C ILE A 167 -30.37 -6.40 4.46
N SER A 168 -31.56 -6.29 3.87
CA SER A 168 -32.67 -7.21 4.07
C SER A 168 -32.55 -8.46 3.18
N ALA A 169 -33.20 -9.52 3.55
CA ALA A 169 -33.37 -10.66 2.66
C ALA A 169 -34.26 -10.27 1.46
N ALA A 170 -34.02 -10.88 0.31
CA ALA A 170 -34.89 -10.70 -0.85
C ALA A 170 -36.33 -11.09 -0.49
N ALA A 171 -37.30 -10.27 -0.90
CA ALA A 171 -38.70 -10.62 -0.73
C ALA A 171 -39.00 -11.92 -1.52
N SER A 172 -39.49 -12.95 -0.82
CA SER A 172 -39.99 -14.14 -1.50
C SER A 172 -41.22 -13.75 -2.35
N LYS A 173 -41.15 -14.01 -3.66
CA LYS A 173 -42.31 -13.90 -4.55
C LYS A 173 -43.26 -15.05 -4.33
#